data_4e0d4207d0b5daf764832d5596d5b748
#
_entry.id   4e0d4207d0b5daf764832d5596d5b748
#
_cell.length_a   1.000
_cell.length_b   1.000
_cell.length_c   1.000
_cell.angle_alpha   90.00
_cell.angle_beta   90.00
_cell.angle_gamma   90.00
#
_symmetry.space_group_name_H-M   'P 1'
#
loop_
_entity.id
_entity.type
_entity.pdbx_description
1 polymer ?
#
loop_
_entity_poly.entity_id
_entity_poly.type
_entity_poly.pdbx_seq_one_letter_code
_entity_poly.pdbx_strand_id
1 'polypeptide(L)'
;LRRMDDKVDLGRIYMSELYKKLQEYSISGIYPFHMPGHKRNKEYMPNWNLWQIDMTEVEGTDNLHHAEGILKEAMGRAANLWGADSSYFLVNGSTGGILSAIAAITKPGDMVLVARNCHKSVYHALFLNQLQPIYIYPEWIAEYGVAGGISPSKVAALLEKYPQIRAVIVTSPT
;
A
#
# COMPACT_ATOMS: atom_id res chain seq x y z
N LEU A 1 -27.59 -16.06 -40.46
CA LEU A 1 -26.81 -14.83 -40.65
C LEU A 1 -27.68 -13.63 -40.25
N ARG A 2 -27.65 -13.24 -38.97
CA ARG A 2 -28.25 -11.98 -38.51
C ARG A 2 -27.26 -10.87 -38.84
N ARG A 3 -27.70 -9.86 -39.58
CA ARG A 3 -26.93 -8.63 -39.83
C ARG A 3 -26.72 -7.90 -38.52
N MET A 4 -25.46 -7.67 -38.18
CA MET A 4 -25.03 -6.75 -37.12
C MET A 4 -25.04 -5.33 -37.70
N ASP A 5 -26.21 -4.71 -37.73
CA ASP A 5 -26.41 -3.28 -38.05
C ASP A 5 -27.06 -2.54 -36.87
N ASP A 6 -26.71 -2.93 -35.64
CA ASP A 6 -26.97 -2.07 -34.48
C ASP A 6 -25.80 -1.10 -34.34
N LYS A 7 -25.95 0.07 -34.97
CA LYS A 7 -25.11 1.22 -34.61
C LYS A 7 -25.32 1.46 -33.12
N VAL A 8 -24.33 1.06 -32.33
CA VAL A 8 -24.26 1.45 -30.92
C VAL A 8 -24.33 2.97 -30.90
N ASP A 9 -25.44 3.53 -30.44
CA ASP A 9 -25.58 4.96 -30.21
C ASP A 9 -24.63 5.38 -29.10
N LEU A 10 -23.41 5.78 -29.47
CA LEU A 10 -22.37 6.28 -28.61
C LEU A 10 -22.76 7.58 -27.87
N GLY A 11 -23.94 8.18 -28.23
CA GLY A 11 -24.46 9.39 -27.60
C GLY A 11 -25.13 9.16 -26.24
N ARG A 12 -25.43 7.93 -25.84
CA ARG A 12 -25.96 7.58 -24.53
C ARG A 12 -25.03 6.66 -23.77
N ILE A 13 -23.88 7.15 -23.42
CA ILE A 13 -23.10 6.53 -22.31
C ILE A 13 -23.92 6.79 -21.05
N TYR A 14 -24.65 5.79 -20.58
CA TYR A 14 -25.26 5.81 -19.26
C TYR A 14 -24.12 5.86 -18.22
N MET A 15 -23.73 7.07 -17.88
CA MET A 15 -22.75 7.26 -16.80
C MET A 15 -23.37 6.74 -15.51
N SER A 16 -22.70 5.79 -14.85
CA SER A 16 -23.16 5.25 -13.58
C SER A 16 -23.29 6.36 -12.54
N GLU A 17 -24.19 6.20 -11.57
CA GLU A 17 -24.34 7.16 -10.46
C GLU A 17 -23.02 7.34 -9.70
N LEU A 18 -22.21 6.28 -9.60
CA LEU A 18 -20.86 6.35 -9.04
C LEU A 18 -19.97 7.33 -9.83
N TYR A 19 -19.97 7.23 -11.17
CA TYR A 19 -19.14 8.10 -11.99
C TYR A 19 -19.56 9.58 -11.86
N LYS A 20 -20.86 9.86 -11.88
CA LYS A 20 -21.40 11.22 -11.66
C LYS A 20 -20.94 11.77 -10.31
N LYS A 21 -21.05 10.97 -9.25
CA LYS A 21 -20.63 11.36 -7.91
C LYS A 21 -19.15 11.66 -7.81
N LEU A 22 -18.30 10.87 -8.47
CA LEU A 22 -16.86 11.09 -8.54
C LEU A 22 -16.52 12.37 -9.32
N GLN A 23 -17.24 12.65 -10.42
CA GLN A 23 -17.08 13.90 -11.17
C GLN A 23 -17.47 15.12 -10.32
N GLU A 24 -18.65 15.10 -9.69
CA GLU A 24 -19.09 16.17 -8.78
C GLU A 24 -18.04 16.45 -7.70
N TYR A 25 -17.53 15.40 -7.08
CA TYR A 25 -16.48 15.52 -6.07
C TYR A 25 -15.17 16.10 -6.67
N SER A 26 -14.80 15.71 -7.87
CA SER A 26 -13.55 16.17 -8.51
C SER A 26 -13.53 17.69 -8.75
N ILE A 27 -14.68 18.32 -8.97
CA ILE A 27 -14.84 19.76 -9.24
C ILE A 27 -15.36 20.56 -8.02
N SER A 28 -15.59 19.91 -6.89
CA SER A 28 -16.24 20.51 -5.71
C SER A 28 -15.43 21.60 -5.00
N GLY A 29 -14.18 21.82 -5.35
CA GLY A 29 -13.29 22.75 -4.65
C GLY A 29 -12.84 22.29 -3.25
N ILE A 30 -13.35 21.16 -2.75
CA ILE A 30 -12.94 20.59 -1.47
C ILE A 30 -11.49 20.12 -1.55
N TYR A 31 -10.63 20.57 -0.64
CA TYR A 31 -9.24 20.10 -0.58
C TYR A 31 -9.20 18.66 -0.04
N PRO A 32 -8.55 17.71 -0.76
CA PRO A 32 -8.61 16.31 -0.42
C PRO A 32 -7.59 15.93 0.66
N PHE A 33 -7.96 15.98 1.93
CA PHE A 33 -7.12 15.51 3.03
C PHE A 33 -7.01 13.97 3.10
N HIS A 34 -7.81 13.25 2.31
CA HIS A 34 -7.76 11.79 2.19
C HIS A 34 -6.68 11.31 1.21
N MET A 35 -6.41 10.02 1.22
CA MET A 35 -5.62 9.36 0.18
C MET A 35 -6.39 9.35 -1.16
N PRO A 36 -5.69 9.37 -2.30
CA PRO A 36 -4.23 9.34 -2.51
C PRO A 36 -3.53 10.68 -2.24
N GLY A 37 -2.24 10.60 -1.97
CA GLY A 37 -1.41 11.74 -1.53
C GLY A 37 -1.17 12.84 -2.58
N HIS A 38 -1.40 12.60 -3.88
CA HIS A 38 -1.21 13.60 -4.95
C HIS A 38 -2.14 14.83 -4.84
N LYS A 39 -3.17 14.77 -3.99
CA LYS A 39 -4.10 15.87 -3.68
C LYS A 39 -4.73 16.55 -4.90
N ARG A 40 -4.88 15.83 -6.02
CA ARG A 40 -5.36 16.35 -7.31
C ARG A 40 -4.48 17.49 -7.89
N ASN A 41 -3.25 17.61 -7.42
CA ASN A 41 -2.32 18.63 -7.94
C ASN A 41 -1.86 18.24 -9.35
N LYS A 42 -2.31 19.01 -10.34
CA LYS A 42 -1.99 18.77 -11.75
C LYS A 42 -0.51 19.00 -12.10
N GLU A 43 0.24 19.71 -11.26
CA GLU A 43 1.67 19.93 -11.46
C GLU A 43 2.48 18.64 -11.26
N TYR A 44 1.98 17.72 -10.42
CA TYR A 44 2.58 16.39 -10.21
C TYR A 44 2.09 15.35 -11.20
N MET A 45 1.06 15.66 -11.99
CA MET A 45 0.48 14.74 -12.96
C MET A 45 0.66 15.32 -14.37
N PRO A 46 1.71 14.92 -15.10
CA PRO A 46 1.83 15.30 -16.49
C PRO A 46 0.58 14.87 -17.28
N ASN A 47 0.26 15.60 -18.35
CA ASN A 47 -0.89 15.31 -19.23
C ASN A 47 -0.63 14.04 -20.05
N TRP A 48 -0.47 12.91 -19.39
CA TRP A 48 -0.30 11.63 -20.06
C TRP A 48 -1.66 11.07 -20.45
N ASN A 49 -1.77 10.63 -21.69
CA ASN A 49 -2.87 9.78 -22.09
C ASN A 49 -2.59 8.36 -21.57
N LEU A 50 -3.10 8.06 -20.37
CA LEU A 50 -2.86 6.77 -19.71
C LEU A 50 -3.28 5.57 -20.56
N TRP A 51 -4.32 5.74 -21.38
CA TRP A 51 -4.78 4.68 -22.28
C TRP A 51 -3.76 4.29 -23.35
N GLN A 52 -2.86 5.20 -23.74
CA GLN A 52 -1.82 4.93 -24.74
C GLN A 52 -0.60 4.20 -24.16
N ILE A 53 -0.45 4.19 -22.84
CA ILE A 53 0.65 3.54 -22.13
C ILE A 53 0.18 2.36 -21.27
N ASP A 54 -1.12 2.03 -21.33
CA ASP A 54 -1.68 0.85 -20.67
C ASP A 54 -1.42 -0.39 -21.55
N MET A 55 -0.47 -1.21 -21.15
CA MET A 55 0.00 -2.35 -21.90
C MET A 55 0.45 -3.48 -20.97
N THR A 56 0.48 -4.68 -21.52
CA THR A 56 0.97 -5.89 -20.83
C THR A 56 2.46 -6.16 -21.16
N GLU A 57 2.90 -7.39 -20.99
CA GLU A 57 4.27 -7.85 -21.27
C GLU A 57 4.50 -8.03 -22.78
N VAL A 58 4.47 -6.92 -23.54
CA VAL A 58 4.85 -6.91 -24.94
C VAL A 58 6.36 -6.70 -25.10
N GLU A 59 6.89 -7.00 -26.26
CA GLU A 59 8.33 -6.84 -26.54
C GLU A 59 8.81 -5.42 -26.20
N GLY A 60 9.84 -5.33 -25.35
CA GLY A 60 10.41 -4.05 -24.88
C GLY A 60 9.77 -3.46 -23.62
N THR A 61 8.70 -4.03 -23.07
CA THR A 61 8.04 -3.49 -21.86
C THR A 61 8.35 -4.23 -20.56
N ASP A 62 9.07 -5.37 -20.66
CA ASP A 62 9.46 -6.20 -19.51
C ASP A 62 8.26 -6.89 -18.80
N ASN A 63 8.54 -7.70 -17.79
CA ASN A 63 7.55 -8.40 -16.97
C ASN A 63 7.76 -8.06 -15.49
N LEU A 64 6.75 -7.52 -14.82
CA LEU A 64 6.87 -7.07 -13.43
C LEU A 64 7.26 -8.20 -12.47
N HIS A 65 6.79 -9.42 -12.71
CA HIS A 65 7.06 -10.58 -11.84
C HIS A 65 8.35 -11.32 -12.21
N HIS A 66 8.95 -10.98 -13.36
CA HIS A 66 10.21 -11.53 -13.84
C HIS A 66 11.01 -10.45 -14.58
N ALA A 67 11.33 -9.38 -13.85
CA ALA A 67 11.95 -8.20 -14.41
C ALA A 67 13.40 -8.45 -14.82
N GLU A 68 13.71 -8.25 -16.10
CA GLU A 68 15.06 -8.41 -16.69
C GLU A 68 15.54 -7.15 -17.40
N GLY A 69 14.64 -6.25 -17.80
CA GLY A 69 14.88 -5.04 -18.57
C GLY A 69 14.56 -3.73 -17.82
N ILE A 70 13.68 -2.92 -18.41
CA ILE A 70 13.37 -1.56 -17.93
C ILE A 70 12.78 -1.52 -16.51
N LEU A 71 12.00 -2.53 -16.14
CA LEU A 71 11.46 -2.62 -14.78
C LEU A 71 12.55 -2.98 -13.77
N LYS A 72 13.46 -3.90 -14.13
CA LYS A 72 14.64 -4.22 -13.30
C LYS A 72 15.51 -2.99 -13.05
N GLU A 73 15.78 -2.21 -14.10
CA GLU A 73 16.54 -0.96 -13.98
C GLU A 73 15.82 0.07 -13.09
N ALA A 74 14.50 0.21 -13.25
CA ALA A 74 13.70 1.12 -12.43
C ALA A 74 13.70 0.70 -10.95
N MET A 75 13.55 -0.60 -10.66
CA MET A 75 13.67 -1.16 -9.31
C MET A 75 15.07 -0.93 -8.72
N GLY A 76 16.14 -1.12 -9.54
CA GLY A 76 17.51 -0.85 -9.13
C GLY A 76 17.75 0.63 -8.79
N ARG A 77 17.23 1.55 -9.59
CA ARG A 77 17.30 2.99 -9.27
C ARG A 77 16.57 3.32 -7.96
N ALA A 78 15.40 2.72 -7.73
CA ALA A 78 14.66 2.89 -6.48
C ALA A 78 15.45 2.33 -5.28
N ALA A 79 16.04 1.15 -5.40
CA ALA A 79 16.88 0.55 -4.37
C ALA A 79 18.05 1.47 -4.01
N ASN A 80 18.78 1.96 -5.01
CA ASN A 80 19.91 2.89 -4.80
C ASN A 80 19.48 4.19 -4.10
N LEU A 81 18.34 4.77 -4.49
CA LEU A 81 17.82 6.00 -3.90
C LEU A 81 17.50 5.84 -2.41
N TRP A 82 16.96 4.69 -2.03
CA TRP A 82 16.56 4.39 -0.65
C TRP A 82 17.66 3.68 0.17
N GLY A 83 18.82 3.38 -0.45
CA GLY A 83 19.89 2.65 0.22
C GLY A 83 19.50 1.21 0.59
N ALA A 84 18.64 0.57 -0.20
CA ALA A 84 18.18 -0.79 -0.02
C ALA A 84 18.93 -1.76 -0.95
N ASP A 85 19.04 -3.02 -0.57
CA ASP A 85 19.63 -4.06 -1.42
C ASP A 85 18.75 -4.35 -2.64
N SER A 86 17.43 -4.24 -2.48
CA SER A 86 16.45 -4.47 -3.53
C SER A 86 15.18 -3.65 -3.31
N SER A 87 14.49 -3.33 -4.40
CA SER A 87 13.16 -2.72 -4.39
C SER A 87 12.22 -3.49 -5.30
N TYR A 88 10.95 -3.54 -4.93
CA TYR A 88 9.91 -4.22 -5.70
C TYR A 88 8.70 -3.31 -5.86
N PHE A 89 8.19 -3.20 -7.07
CA PHE A 89 6.93 -2.50 -7.32
C PHE A 89 5.75 -3.40 -6.98
N LEU A 90 4.78 -2.85 -6.25
CA LEU A 90 3.62 -3.59 -5.77
C LEU A 90 2.37 -3.20 -6.55
N VAL A 91 1.56 -4.18 -6.96
CA VAL A 91 0.28 -3.97 -7.66
C VAL A 91 -0.93 -3.97 -6.72
N ASN A 92 -0.78 -4.53 -5.51
CA ASN A 92 -1.85 -4.64 -4.51
C ASN A 92 -1.74 -3.60 -3.38
N GLY A 93 -1.13 -2.45 -3.69
CA GLY A 93 -0.89 -1.37 -2.73
C GLY A 93 0.05 -1.78 -1.59
N SER A 94 0.26 -0.87 -0.63
CA SER A 94 1.11 -1.13 0.55
C SER A 94 0.58 -2.28 1.43
N THR A 95 -0.70 -2.59 1.37
CA THR A 95 -1.26 -3.78 2.06
C THR A 95 -0.58 -5.05 1.58
N GLY A 96 -0.44 -5.25 0.26
CA GLY A 96 0.28 -6.40 -0.30
C GLY A 96 1.72 -6.47 0.19
N GLY A 97 2.41 -5.32 0.23
CA GLY A 97 3.78 -5.22 0.76
C GLY A 97 3.90 -5.61 2.23
N ILE A 98 3.00 -5.12 3.08
CA ILE A 98 2.99 -5.46 4.52
C ILE A 98 2.74 -6.96 4.72
N LEU A 99 1.76 -7.53 4.01
CA LEU A 99 1.48 -8.97 4.07
C LEU A 99 2.71 -9.78 3.66
N SER A 100 3.34 -9.44 2.53
CA SER A 100 4.51 -10.12 2.00
C SER A 100 5.72 -9.99 2.93
N ALA A 101 6.00 -8.79 3.46
CA ALA A 101 7.13 -8.56 4.36
C ALA A 101 7.00 -9.37 5.65
N ILE A 102 5.81 -9.41 6.26
CA ILE A 102 5.58 -10.19 7.48
C ILE A 102 5.69 -11.69 7.18
N ALA A 103 5.08 -12.16 6.08
CA ALA A 103 5.15 -13.58 5.69
C ALA A 103 6.59 -14.04 5.39
N ALA A 104 7.43 -13.16 4.82
CA ALA A 104 8.80 -13.49 4.49
C ALA A 104 9.71 -13.75 5.70
N ILE A 105 9.41 -13.14 6.85
CA ILE A 105 10.26 -13.21 8.07
C ILE A 105 9.66 -14.06 9.19
N THR A 106 8.44 -14.57 9.01
CA THR A 106 7.71 -15.33 10.05
C THR A 106 7.23 -16.67 9.52
N LYS A 107 6.93 -17.57 10.46
CA LYS A 107 6.30 -18.88 10.21
C LYS A 107 5.06 -19.02 11.09
N PRO A 108 4.10 -19.89 10.76
CA PRO A 108 2.96 -20.19 11.61
C PRO A 108 3.38 -20.54 13.04
N GLY A 109 2.75 -19.90 14.01
CA GLY A 109 3.06 -20.06 15.43
C GLY A 109 4.13 -19.10 15.98
N ASP A 110 4.85 -18.38 15.14
CA ASP A 110 5.85 -17.40 15.60
C ASP A 110 5.21 -16.27 16.41
N MET A 111 5.91 -15.87 17.47
CA MET A 111 5.52 -14.75 18.31
C MET A 111 6.06 -13.44 17.72
N VAL A 112 5.23 -12.41 17.68
CA VAL A 112 5.60 -11.08 17.16
C VAL A 112 5.13 -9.97 18.10
N LEU A 113 5.95 -8.94 18.26
CA LEU A 113 5.60 -7.73 19.03
C LEU A 113 4.98 -6.71 18.08
N VAL A 114 3.76 -6.27 18.36
CA VAL A 114 2.97 -5.43 17.45
C VAL A 114 2.46 -4.18 18.14
N ALA A 115 2.76 -3.01 17.56
CA ALA A 115 2.18 -1.75 18.02
C ALA A 115 0.66 -1.73 17.80
N ARG A 116 -0.11 -1.37 18.83
CA ARG A 116 -1.58 -1.45 18.78
C ARG A 116 -2.24 -0.44 17.83
N ASN A 117 -1.52 0.61 17.44
CA ASN A 117 -1.93 1.63 16.48
C ASN A 117 -1.56 1.31 15.02
N CYS A 118 -1.18 0.07 14.71
CA CYS A 118 -0.85 -0.32 13.34
C CYS A 118 -2.10 -0.41 12.43
N HIS A 119 -1.84 -0.33 11.13
CA HIS A 119 -2.88 -0.47 10.11
C HIS A 119 -3.48 -1.89 10.10
N LYS A 120 -4.75 -2.00 9.71
CA LYS A 120 -5.48 -3.29 9.62
C LYS A 120 -4.76 -4.38 8.81
N SER A 121 -3.93 -4.01 7.84
CA SER A 121 -3.12 -4.98 7.08
C SER A 121 -2.18 -5.81 7.94
N VAL A 122 -1.65 -5.23 9.03
CA VAL A 122 -0.82 -5.98 9.98
C VAL A 122 -1.67 -7.06 10.68
N TYR A 123 -2.88 -6.72 11.15
CA TYR A 123 -3.79 -7.72 11.76
C TYR A 123 -4.17 -8.82 10.78
N HIS A 124 -4.38 -8.48 9.50
CA HIS A 124 -4.61 -9.49 8.47
C HIS A 124 -3.40 -10.41 8.29
N ALA A 125 -2.17 -9.85 8.33
CA ALA A 125 -0.95 -10.67 8.28
C ALA A 125 -0.84 -11.61 9.47
N LEU A 126 -1.15 -11.14 10.70
CA LEU A 126 -1.17 -11.99 11.90
C LEU A 126 -2.11 -13.18 11.73
N PHE A 127 -3.31 -12.91 11.23
CA PHE A 127 -4.32 -13.94 11.00
C PHE A 127 -3.91 -14.93 9.91
N LEU A 128 -3.52 -14.43 8.74
CA LEU A 128 -3.17 -15.25 7.58
C LEU A 128 -1.94 -16.14 7.84
N ASN A 129 -0.95 -15.63 8.57
CA ASN A 129 0.26 -16.38 8.92
C ASN A 129 0.18 -17.10 10.27
N GLN A 130 -1.01 -17.13 10.91
CA GLN A 130 -1.24 -17.81 12.21
C GLN A 130 -0.23 -17.41 13.30
N LEU A 131 0.09 -16.09 13.39
CA LEU A 131 1.09 -15.57 14.33
C LEU A 131 0.49 -15.34 15.72
N GLN A 132 1.35 -15.35 16.75
CA GLN A 132 1.00 -15.06 18.13
C GLN A 132 1.44 -13.63 18.49
N PRO A 133 0.52 -12.62 18.50
CA PRO A 133 0.89 -11.26 18.78
C PRO A 133 1.03 -10.98 20.28
N ILE A 134 2.10 -10.32 20.67
CA ILE A 134 2.22 -9.52 21.90
C ILE A 134 1.94 -8.07 21.49
N TYR A 135 0.98 -7.42 22.13
CA TYR A 135 0.67 -6.04 21.82
C TYR A 135 1.41 -5.06 22.73
N ILE A 136 1.98 -4.00 22.12
CA ILE A 136 2.50 -2.83 22.81
C ILE A 136 1.65 -1.62 22.45
N TYR A 137 1.27 -0.85 23.49
CA TYR A 137 0.41 0.32 23.30
C TYR A 137 1.26 1.58 23.21
N PRO A 138 0.96 2.49 22.27
CA PRO A 138 1.58 3.80 22.22
C PRO A 138 1.23 4.61 23.48
N GLU A 139 2.04 5.60 23.77
CA GLU A 139 1.73 6.58 24.82
C GLU A 139 0.53 7.42 24.38
N TRP A 140 -0.34 7.75 25.34
CA TRP A 140 -1.50 8.60 25.06
C TRP A 140 -1.15 10.05 25.38
N ILE A 141 -1.24 10.93 24.39
CA ILE A 141 -1.01 12.38 24.58
C ILE A 141 -2.37 13.03 24.82
N ALA A 142 -2.73 13.18 26.11
CA ALA A 142 -4.05 13.63 26.54
C ALA A 142 -4.38 15.04 26.05
N GLU A 143 -3.38 15.92 25.97
CA GLU A 143 -3.54 17.31 25.51
C GLU A 143 -4.16 17.39 24.09
N TYR A 144 -3.76 16.47 23.22
CA TYR A 144 -4.21 16.47 21.81
C TYR A 144 -5.21 15.34 21.50
N GLY A 145 -5.46 14.45 22.45
CA GLY A 145 -6.35 13.30 22.23
C GLY A 145 -5.83 12.31 21.19
N VAL A 146 -4.50 12.15 21.04
CA VAL A 146 -3.89 11.30 20.02
C VAL A 146 -2.94 10.28 20.61
N ALA A 147 -2.70 9.21 19.86
CA ALA A 147 -1.65 8.25 20.16
C ALA A 147 -0.28 8.87 19.87
N GLY A 148 0.66 8.74 20.79
CA GLY A 148 2.05 9.13 20.63
C GLY A 148 2.95 7.98 20.18
N GLY A 149 4.22 8.07 20.50
CA GLY A 149 5.22 7.08 20.15
C GLY A 149 5.16 5.78 20.96
N ILE A 150 5.93 4.81 20.54
CA ILE A 150 6.20 3.58 21.31
C ILE A 150 7.49 3.77 22.09
N SER A 151 7.45 3.54 23.41
CA SER A 151 8.63 3.66 24.27
C SER A 151 9.68 2.58 23.96
N PRO A 152 10.93 2.95 23.60
CA PRO A 152 11.99 1.98 23.35
C PRO A 152 12.29 1.10 24.57
N SER A 153 12.21 1.64 25.78
CA SER A 153 12.44 0.88 27.03
C SER A 153 11.36 -0.19 27.25
N LYS A 154 10.11 0.09 26.90
CA LYS A 154 9.04 -0.92 26.95
C LYS A 154 9.24 -2.02 25.91
N VAL A 155 9.75 -1.68 24.73
CA VAL A 155 10.11 -2.67 23.70
C VAL A 155 11.22 -3.57 24.22
N ALA A 156 12.30 -2.99 24.75
CA ALA A 156 13.43 -3.74 25.31
C ALA A 156 12.97 -4.72 26.41
N ALA A 157 12.20 -4.24 27.38
CA ALA A 157 11.67 -5.08 28.46
C ALA A 157 10.80 -6.24 27.96
N LEU A 158 10.00 -6.02 26.89
CA LEU A 158 9.21 -7.09 26.29
C LEU A 158 10.06 -8.10 25.54
N LEU A 159 11.12 -7.67 24.86
CA LEU A 159 12.06 -8.58 24.19
C LEU A 159 12.87 -9.42 25.18
N GLU A 160 13.25 -8.85 26.33
CA GLU A 160 13.88 -9.59 27.44
C GLU A 160 12.91 -10.62 28.03
N LYS A 161 11.65 -10.22 28.25
CA LYS A 161 10.63 -11.10 28.82
C LYS A 161 10.21 -12.23 27.86
N TYR A 162 10.23 -11.98 26.57
CA TYR A 162 9.79 -12.91 25.53
C TYR A 162 10.88 -13.05 24.45
N PRO A 163 11.99 -13.74 24.76
CA PRO A 163 13.13 -13.86 23.84
C PRO A 163 12.82 -14.61 22.54
N GLN A 164 11.69 -15.29 22.48
CA GLN A 164 11.18 -15.98 21.27
C GLN A 164 10.48 -15.05 20.29
N ILE A 165 10.33 -13.75 20.57
CA ILE A 165 9.75 -12.80 19.61
C ILE A 165 10.62 -12.77 18.35
N ARG A 166 9.99 -13.10 17.22
CA ARG A 166 10.64 -13.19 15.91
C ARG A 166 10.78 -11.83 15.23
N ALA A 167 9.79 -10.96 15.43
CA ALA A 167 9.77 -9.65 14.78
C ALA A 167 9.07 -8.60 15.65
N VAL A 168 9.45 -7.33 15.44
CA VAL A 168 8.78 -6.16 16.02
C VAL A 168 8.17 -5.34 14.90
N ILE A 169 6.88 -5.04 15.01
CA ILE A 169 6.11 -4.32 14.00
C ILE A 169 5.58 -3.02 14.61
N VAL A 170 6.09 -1.90 14.15
CA VAL A 170 5.70 -0.56 14.59
C VAL A 170 5.29 0.32 13.41
N THR A 171 4.46 1.32 13.66
CA THR A 171 4.10 2.34 12.67
C THR A 171 4.91 3.60 12.96
N SER A 172 5.51 4.18 11.92
CA SER A 172 6.23 5.45 11.99
C SER A 172 6.07 6.18 10.67
N PRO A 173 5.73 7.49 10.68
CA PRO A 173 5.24 8.26 11.82
C PRO A 173 3.86 7.80 12.30
N THR A 174 3.45 8.20 13.52
CA THR A 174 2.12 7.96 14.10
C THR A 174 1.40 9.26 14.36
#